data_4755ceab8cfd8a57749e4eed03b1d3bd
#
_entry.id   4755ceab8cfd8a57749e4eed03b1d3bd
#
_cell.length_a   1.000
_cell.length_b   1.000
_cell.length_c   1.000
_cell.angle_alpha   90.00
_cell.angle_beta   90.00
_cell.angle_gamma   90.00
#
_symmetry.space_group_name_H-M   'P 1'
#
loop_
_entity.id
_entity.type
_entity.pdbx_description
1 polymer ?
#
loop_
_entity_poly.entity_id
_entity_poly.type
_entity_poly.pdbx_seq_one_letter_code
_entity_poly.pdbx_strand_id
1 'polypeptide(L)'
;MKCLFVYITVPDRRTGRQLAKALVEQHVAACVNLVGPVESFFRWEGALEHAREWVLVAKTTARRWSALVNTVRSLHPYECPCIVAGPLERGWRPFLKWVADSVESPQRGTR
;
A
#
# COMPACT_ATOMS: atom_id res chain seq x y z
N MET A 1 1.55 -19.47 -1.15
CA MET A 1 1.00 -18.11 -1.33
C MET A 1 1.28 -17.31 -0.05
N LYS A 2 2.11 -16.29 -0.15
CA LYS A 2 2.42 -15.44 1.00
C LYS A 2 1.83 -14.06 0.78
N CYS A 3 0.79 -13.71 1.53
CA CYS A 3 0.13 -12.40 1.43
C CYS A 3 0.71 -11.43 2.44
N LEU A 4 0.72 -10.16 2.06
CA LEU A 4 1.26 -9.07 2.87
C LEU A 4 0.19 -8.02 3.13
N PHE A 5 0.27 -7.45 4.31
CA PHE A 5 -0.42 -6.24 4.72
C PHE A 5 0.58 -5.10 4.56
N VAL A 6 0.25 -4.09 3.76
CA VAL A 6 1.17 -2.98 3.45
C VAL A 6 0.59 -1.68 4.01
N TYR A 7 1.44 -0.89 4.63
CA TYR A 7 1.06 0.40 5.23
C TYR A 7 1.91 1.50 4.60
N ILE A 8 1.24 2.53 4.07
CA ILE A 8 1.89 3.65 3.38
C ILE A 8 1.24 4.93 3.86
N THR A 9 2.04 5.95 4.19
CA THR A 9 1.49 7.29 4.50
C THR A 9 1.73 8.22 3.32
N VAL A 10 0.78 9.13 3.08
CA VAL A 10 0.83 10.11 1.99
C VAL A 10 0.43 11.47 2.53
N PRO A 11 0.86 12.57 1.88
CA PRO A 11 0.63 13.91 2.42
C PRO A 11 -0.83 14.37 2.36
N ASP A 12 -1.61 13.87 1.43
CA ASP A 12 -2.98 14.34 1.26
C ASP A 12 -3.85 13.27 0.58
N ARG A 13 -5.14 13.52 0.58
CA ARG A 13 -6.12 12.59 0.03
C ARG A 13 -5.94 12.39 -1.47
N ARG A 14 -5.61 13.47 -2.18
CA ARG A 14 -5.44 13.42 -3.65
C ARG A 14 -4.31 12.47 -4.03
N THR A 15 -3.15 12.62 -3.39
CA THR A 15 -2.01 11.73 -3.62
C THR A 15 -2.36 10.29 -3.26
N GLY A 16 -3.09 10.11 -2.15
CA GLY A 16 -3.52 8.79 -1.73
C GLY A 16 -4.43 8.12 -2.74
N ARG A 17 -5.39 8.86 -3.29
CA ARG A 17 -6.29 8.33 -4.32
C ARG A 17 -5.51 7.94 -5.58
N GLN A 18 -4.58 8.79 -5.99
CA GLN A 18 -3.76 8.54 -7.17
C GLN A 18 -2.94 7.27 -7.02
N LEU A 19 -2.27 7.13 -5.87
CA LEU A 19 -1.48 5.94 -5.56
C LEU A 19 -2.35 4.68 -5.46
N ALA A 20 -3.47 4.77 -4.76
CA ALA A 20 -4.37 3.62 -4.59
C ALA A 20 -4.82 3.08 -5.94
N LYS A 21 -5.23 3.97 -6.83
CA LYS A 21 -5.66 3.56 -8.17
C LYS A 21 -4.52 2.92 -8.96
N ALA A 22 -3.35 3.54 -8.93
CA ALA A 22 -2.19 3.03 -9.66
C ALA A 22 -1.77 1.63 -9.20
N LEU A 23 -1.76 1.43 -7.88
CA LEU A 23 -1.36 0.14 -7.30
C LEU A 23 -2.29 -0.99 -7.75
N VAL A 24 -3.59 -0.72 -7.79
CA VAL A 24 -4.57 -1.72 -8.21
C VAL A 24 -4.53 -1.89 -9.73
N GLU A 25 -4.48 -0.81 -10.48
CA GLU A 25 -4.46 -0.86 -11.94
C GLU A 25 -3.23 -1.61 -12.47
N GLN A 26 -2.10 -1.49 -11.80
CA GLN A 26 -0.86 -2.17 -12.21
C GLN A 26 -0.71 -3.57 -11.61
N HIS A 27 -1.73 -4.06 -10.92
CA HIS A 27 -1.75 -5.39 -10.33
C HIS A 27 -0.61 -5.63 -9.34
N VAL A 28 -0.15 -4.58 -8.68
CA VAL A 28 0.85 -4.71 -7.61
C VAL A 28 0.20 -4.76 -6.25
N ALA A 29 -1.09 -4.43 -6.17
CA ALA A 29 -1.91 -4.65 -4.98
C ALA A 29 -3.27 -5.18 -5.43
N ALA A 30 -3.85 -6.07 -4.64
CA ALA A 30 -5.18 -6.59 -4.92
C ALA A 30 -6.25 -5.57 -4.55
N CYS A 31 -6.03 -4.87 -3.43
CA CYS A 31 -6.95 -3.84 -2.96
C CYS A 31 -6.19 -2.85 -2.11
N VAL A 32 -6.74 -1.64 -2.02
CA VAL A 32 -6.17 -0.57 -1.21
C VAL A 32 -7.30 0.16 -0.52
N ASN A 33 -7.17 0.34 0.79
CA ASN A 33 -8.07 1.18 1.57
C ASN A 33 -7.38 2.50 1.84
N LEU A 34 -8.10 3.60 1.66
CA LEU A 34 -7.62 4.94 1.91
C LEU A 34 -8.28 5.44 3.20
N VAL A 35 -7.48 5.74 4.21
CA VAL A 35 -7.96 6.10 5.53
C VAL A 35 -7.32 7.43 5.95
N GLY A 36 -8.11 8.30 6.56
CA GLY A 36 -7.57 9.54 7.07
C GLY A 36 -8.64 10.58 7.32
N PRO A 37 -8.21 11.79 7.69
CA PRO A 37 -6.82 12.15 7.94
C PRO A 37 -6.31 11.57 9.27
N VAL A 38 -4.99 11.40 9.34
CA VAL A 38 -4.31 11.01 10.57
C VAL A 38 -3.32 12.09 10.96
N GLU A 39 -3.00 12.16 12.26
CA GLU A 39 -1.96 13.06 12.73
C GLU A 39 -0.68 12.26 12.89
N SER A 40 0.40 12.74 12.27
CA SER A 40 1.69 12.06 12.31
C SER A 40 2.70 12.93 13.02
N PHE A 41 3.43 12.34 13.95
CA PHE A 41 4.51 12.98 14.69
C PHE A 41 5.78 12.18 14.42
N PHE A 42 6.82 12.84 13.95
CA PHE A 42 8.04 12.13 13.56
C PHE A 42 9.24 13.05 13.67
N ARG A 43 10.43 12.44 13.64
CA ARG A 43 11.68 13.21 13.66
C ARG A 43 12.24 13.23 12.25
N TRP A 44 12.58 14.44 11.79
CA TRP A 44 13.18 14.61 10.48
C TRP A 44 14.31 15.63 10.60
N GLU A 45 15.52 15.25 10.19
CA GLU A 45 16.71 16.10 10.22
C GLU A 45 16.90 16.75 11.60
N GLY A 46 16.73 15.97 12.65
CA GLY A 46 16.94 16.41 14.02
C GLY A 46 15.81 17.19 14.67
N ALA A 47 14.74 17.47 13.94
CA ALA A 47 13.60 18.23 14.44
C ALA A 47 12.36 17.37 14.60
N LEU A 48 11.53 17.73 15.58
CA LEU A 48 10.19 17.12 15.72
C LEU A 48 9.25 17.77 14.72
N GLU A 49 8.63 16.93 13.90
CA GLU A 49 7.68 17.37 12.88
C GLU A 49 6.29 16.85 13.20
N HIS A 50 5.28 17.59 12.77
CA HIS A 50 3.88 17.23 12.92
C HIS A 50 3.20 17.51 11.60
N ALA A 51 2.50 16.51 11.07
CA ALA A 51 1.82 16.63 9.79
C ALA A 51 0.49 15.90 9.80
N ARG A 52 -0.44 16.38 8.98
CA ARG A 52 -1.66 15.64 8.69
C ARG A 52 -1.37 14.79 7.47
N GLU A 53 -1.70 13.52 7.58
CA GLU A 53 -1.45 12.58 6.50
C GLU A 53 -2.65 11.69 6.26
N TRP A 54 -2.60 10.94 5.18
CA TRP A 54 -3.55 9.88 4.88
C TRP A 54 -2.80 8.57 4.81
N VAL A 55 -3.52 7.48 5.01
CA VAL A 55 -2.91 6.14 5.08
C VAL A 55 -3.50 5.27 3.99
N LEU A 56 -2.64 4.57 3.29
CA LEU A 56 -3.03 3.50 2.39
C LEU A 56 -2.76 2.17 3.08
N VAL A 57 -3.78 1.32 3.13
CA VAL A 57 -3.66 -0.04 3.62
C VAL A 57 -3.90 -0.95 2.43
N ALA A 58 -2.87 -1.66 2.01
CA ALA A 58 -2.95 -2.49 0.81
C ALA A 58 -2.74 -3.95 1.14
N LYS A 59 -3.30 -4.84 0.33
CA LYS A 59 -3.03 -6.27 0.41
C LYS A 59 -2.43 -6.72 -0.91
N THR A 60 -1.34 -7.47 -0.81
CA THR A 60 -0.62 -7.97 -1.97
C THR A 60 0.07 -9.29 -1.59
N THR A 61 0.98 -9.75 -2.44
CA THR A 61 1.79 -10.93 -2.14
C THR A 61 3.25 -10.54 -2.02
N ALA A 62 4.05 -11.39 -1.37
CA ALA A 62 5.48 -11.17 -1.23
C ALA A 62 6.17 -11.05 -2.59
N ARG A 63 5.69 -11.77 -3.60
CA ARG A 63 6.27 -11.71 -4.94
C ARG A 63 6.12 -10.35 -5.59
N ARG A 64 5.09 -9.59 -5.22
CA ARG A 64 4.83 -8.28 -5.82
C ARG A 64 5.42 -7.13 -5.02
N TRP A 65 6.09 -7.42 -3.93
CA TRP A 65 6.61 -6.38 -3.04
C TRP A 65 7.50 -5.36 -3.74
N SER A 66 8.50 -5.83 -4.49
CA SER A 66 9.43 -4.91 -5.17
C SER A 66 8.71 -4.04 -6.20
N ALA A 67 7.79 -4.63 -6.96
CA ALA A 67 7.01 -3.87 -7.95
C ALA A 67 6.12 -2.84 -7.26
N LEU A 68 5.52 -3.19 -6.13
CA LEU A 68 4.71 -2.25 -5.35
C LEU A 68 5.56 -1.07 -4.88
N VAL A 69 6.71 -1.34 -4.28
CA VAL A 69 7.61 -0.29 -3.80
C VAL A 69 8.03 0.64 -4.94
N ASN A 70 8.36 0.08 -6.10
CA ASN A 70 8.77 0.88 -7.26
C ASN A 70 7.64 1.79 -7.73
N THR A 71 6.42 1.27 -7.78
CA THR A 71 5.25 2.08 -8.18
C THR A 71 5.01 3.22 -7.19
N VAL A 72 5.06 2.92 -5.89
CA VAL A 72 4.86 3.96 -4.87
C VAL A 72 5.93 5.03 -5.00
N ARG A 73 7.20 4.64 -5.09
CA ARG A 73 8.29 5.60 -5.16
C ARG A 73 8.22 6.49 -6.40
N SER A 74 7.72 5.96 -7.49
CA SER A 74 7.61 6.74 -8.74
C SER A 74 6.57 7.87 -8.65
N LEU A 75 5.59 7.74 -7.75
CA LEU A 75 4.48 8.69 -7.63
C LEU A 75 4.46 9.45 -6.32
N HIS A 76 5.21 8.99 -5.32
CA HIS A 76 5.19 9.58 -3.99
C HIS A 76 6.06 10.85 -3.96
N PRO A 77 5.55 11.96 -3.39
CA PRO A 77 6.31 13.22 -3.37
C PRO A 77 7.42 13.27 -2.31
N TYR A 78 7.40 12.38 -1.32
CA TYR A 78 8.39 12.42 -0.25
C TYR A 78 9.73 11.85 -0.72
N GLU A 79 10.80 12.42 -0.16
CA GLU A 79 12.14 11.89 -0.35
C GLU A 79 12.28 10.51 0.29
N CYS A 80 11.67 10.32 1.46
CA CYS A 80 11.73 9.06 2.21
C CYS A 80 10.32 8.64 2.63
N PRO A 81 9.55 8.03 1.71
CA PRO A 81 8.18 7.64 2.05
C PRO A 81 8.13 6.44 2.99
N CYS A 82 7.13 6.42 3.86
CA CYS A 82 6.85 5.26 4.69
C CYS A 82 6.18 4.19 3.84
N ILE A 83 6.88 3.09 3.61
CA ILE A 83 6.35 1.93 2.88
C ILE A 83 6.80 0.70 3.66
N VAL A 84 5.91 0.13 4.45
CA VAL A 84 6.24 -1.03 5.28
C VAL A 84 5.21 -2.13 5.09
N ALA A 85 5.60 -3.36 5.38
CA ALA A 85 4.72 -4.50 5.23
C ALA A 85 5.00 -5.55 6.28
N GLY A 86 3.96 -6.28 6.62
CA GLY A 86 4.07 -7.46 7.45
C GLY A 86 3.34 -8.62 6.80
N PRO A 87 3.69 -9.86 7.17
CA PRO A 87 3.00 -11.02 6.62
C PRO A 87 1.60 -11.15 7.24
N LEU A 88 0.64 -11.57 6.41
CA LEU A 88 -0.67 -11.99 6.89
C LEU A 88 -0.57 -13.48 7.23
N GLU A 89 -0.36 -13.77 8.51
CA GLU A 89 -0.24 -15.14 8.96
C GLU A 89 -1.57 -15.87 8.94
N ARG A 90 -2.66 -15.14 9.14
CA ARG A 90 -4.01 -15.68 9.15
C ARG A 90 -4.93 -14.80 8.33
N GLY A 91 -5.83 -15.45 7.64
CA GLY A 91 -6.87 -14.78 6.88
C GLY A 91 -7.84 -15.81 6.35
N TRP A 92 -9.02 -15.36 5.99
CA TRP A 92 -10.00 -16.26 5.39
C TRP A 92 -9.47 -16.72 4.03
N ARG A 93 -9.35 -18.03 3.86
CA ARG A 93 -8.66 -18.60 2.70
C ARG A 93 -9.19 -18.10 1.36
N PRO A 94 -10.51 -18.03 1.12
CA PRO A 94 -11.01 -17.53 -0.17
C PRO A 94 -10.57 -16.09 -0.46
N PHE A 95 -10.49 -15.24 0.57
CA PHE A 95 -10.01 -13.88 0.38
C PHE A 95 -8.51 -13.84 0.05
N LEU A 96 -7.71 -14.62 0.77
CA LEU A 96 -6.27 -14.68 0.50
C LEU A 96 -5.98 -15.19 -0.89
N LYS A 97 -6.77 -16.18 -1.34
CA LYS A 97 -6.66 -16.69 -2.71
C LYS A 97 -7.01 -15.60 -3.72
N TRP A 98 -8.06 -14.83 -3.45
CA TRP A 98 -8.43 -13.72 -4.32
C TRP A 98 -7.31 -12.67 -4.40
N VAL A 99 -6.64 -12.37 -3.28
CA VAL A 99 -5.50 -11.44 -3.26
C VAL A 99 -4.41 -11.97 -4.21
N ALA A 100 -4.03 -13.23 -4.05
CA ALA A 100 -2.96 -13.81 -4.87
C ALA A 100 -3.33 -13.81 -6.35
N ASP A 101 -4.55 -14.21 -6.68
CA ASP A 101 -4.99 -14.26 -8.07
C ASP A 101 -5.03 -12.87 -8.70
N SER A 102 -5.41 -11.86 -7.94
CA SER A 102 -5.54 -10.49 -8.43
C SER A 102 -4.20 -9.90 -8.87
N VAL A 103 -3.11 -10.28 -8.21
CA VAL A 103 -1.80 -9.69 -8.51
C VAL A 103 -0.94 -10.59 -9.41
N GLU A 104 -1.26 -11.87 -9.52
CA GLU A 104 -0.50 -12.79 -10.36
C GLU A 104 -1.11 -12.96 -11.75
N SER A 105 -2.44 -12.89 -11.84
CA SER A 105 -3.15 -13.07 -13.10
C SER A 105 -4.29 -12.06 -13.17
N PRO A 106 -4.11 -10.96 -13.91
CA PRO A 106 -5.13 -9.92 -14.01
C PRO A 106 -6.51 -10.42 -14.43
N GLN A 107 -6.56 -11.50 -15.21
CA GLN A 107 -7.82 -12.04 -15.71
C GLN A 107 -8.57 -12.86 -14.67
N ARG A 108 -7.93 -13.20 -13.55
CA ARG A 108 -8.53 -14.05 -12.52
C ARG A 108 -9.01 -13.28 -11.30
N GLY A 109 -8.58 -12.04 -11.14
CA GLY A 109 -8.85 -11.28 -9.94
C GLY A 109 -10.24 -10.67 -9.92
N THR A 110 -11.25 -11.45 -9.56
CA THR A 110 -12.62 -10.93 -9.36
C THR A 110 -13.02 -11.12 -7.90
N ARG A 111 -13.58 -10.08 -7.34
CA ARG A 111 -13.99 -10.09 -5.95
C ARG A 111 -15.42 -10.57 -5.78
#